data_65c61a858391015c646af9d74cb2c9ca
#
_entry.id   65c61a858391015c646af9d74cb2c9ca
#
_cell.length_a   1.000
_cell.length_b   1.000
_cell.length_c   1.000
_cell.angle_alpha   90.00
_cell.angle_beta   90.00
_cell.angle_gamma   90.00
#
_symmetry.space_group_name_H-M   'P 1'
#
loop_
_entity.id
_entity.type
_entity.pdbx_description
1 polymer ?
#
loop_
_entity_poly.entity_id
_entity_poly.type
_entity_poly.pdbx_seq_one_letter_code
_entity_poly.pdbx_strand_id
1 'polypeptide(L)'
;VRASLESGAGPVYVEHMSTVISEHFGELELNHGTAHCFSTRHTVHGVPVEIELNYAAHERPDQASVHKADYRLHYLPELVDQIKDLITDELGQEDSQVQEFRHFHCKGLDEEKRWATFGTTEEVDDQSFVRALRLGHVGIFPDQPERYFVLDFTLGEHFSDEVLVATADADGVVDDEITWA
;
A
#
# COMPACT_ATOMS: atom_id res chain seq x y z
N VAL A 1 -2.82 -68.27 -14.97
CA VAL A 1 -3.44 -66.93 -14.89
C VAL A 1 -2.56 -66.03 -14.08
N ARG A 2 -1.77 -65.16 -14.75
CA ARG A 2 -0.96 -64.11 -14.11
C ARG A 2 -1.74 -62.81 -14.16
N ALA A 3 -2.08 -62.24 -13.02
CA ALA A 3 -2.58 -60.90 -12.91
C ALA A 3 -1.41 -59.91 -12.94
N SER A 4 -1.35 -59.06 -13.95
CA SER A 4 -0.46 -57.90 -14.00
C SER A 4 -1.03 -56.79 -13.12
N LEU A 5 -0.30 -56.37 -12.13
CA LEU A 5 -0.55 -55.16 -11.37
C LEU A 5 -0.02 -53.98 -12.19
N GLU A 6 -0.92 -53.19 -12.77
CA GLU A 6 -0.57 -51.91 -13.35
C GLU A 6 -0.32 -50.91 -12.19
N SER A 7 0.95 -50.49 -12.10
CA SER A 7 1.39 -49.43 -11.22
C SER A 7 0.86 -48.11 -11.76
N GLY A 8 -0.20 -47.60 -11.18
CA GLY A 8 -0.74 -46.27 -11.46
C GLY A 8 0.17 -45.20 -10.84
N ALA A 9 1.18 -44.73 -11.57
CA ALA A 9 1.84 -43.48 -11.28
C ALA A 9 0.87 -42.35 -11.67
N GLY A 10 0.28 -41.69 -10.67
CA GLY A 10 -0.50 -40.48 -10.90
C GLY A 10 0.36 -39.39 -11.56
N PRO A 11 -0.23 -38.41 -12.23
CA PRO A 11 0.51 -37.33 -12.88
C PRO A 11 1.35 -36.59 -11.82
N VAL A 12 2.66 -36.61 -12.01
CA VAL A 12 3.57 -35.73 -11.25
C VAL A 12 3.29 -34.32 -11.76
N TYR A 13 2.61 -33.54 -10.98
CA TYR A 13 2.51 -32.10 -11.20
C TYR A 13 3.90 -31.50 -10.97
N VAL A 14 4.59 -31.20 -12.05
CA VAL A 14 5.80 -30.39 -11.99
C VAL A 14 5.32 -28.97 -11.70
N GLU A 15 5.51 -28.51 -10.48
CA GLU A 15 5.31 -27.09 -10.14
C GLU A 15 6.25 -26.28 -11.02
N HIS A 16 5.70 -25.51 -11.94
CA HIS A 16 6.46 -24.59 -12.77
C HIS A 16 6.80 -23.37 -11.91
N MET A 17 7.98 -23.39 -11.31
CA MET A 17 8.59 -22.20 -10.75
C MET A 17 9.08 -21.31 -11.89
N SER A 18 8.74 -20.05 -11.84
CA SER A 18 9.31 -19.00 -12.71
C SER A 18 10.04 -17.99 -11.85
N THR A 19 11.23 -17.59 -12.29
CA THR A 19 11.98 -16.51 -11.67
C THR A 19 11.83 -15.27 -12.51
N VAL A 20 11.48 -14.17 -11.88
CA VAL A 20 11.40 -12.83 -12.51
C VAL A 20 12.31 -11.87 -11.74
N ILE A 21 12.81 -10.85 -12.43
CA ILE A 21 13.69 -9.85 -11.85
C ILE A 21 12.92 -8.52 -11.73
N SER A 22 12.89 -7.98 -10.53
CA SER A 22 12.39 -6.66 -10.21
C SER A 22 13.54 -5.72 -9.88
N GLU A 23 13.43 -4.45 -10.28
CA GLU A 23 14.38 -3.40 -9.93
C GLU A 23 14.33 -3.11 -8.42
N HIS A 24 13.12 -3.11 -7.83
CA HIS A 24 12.89 -2.73 -6.43
C HIS A 24 12.84 -3.92 -5.48
N PHE A 25 12.32 -5.07 -5.92
CA PHE A 25 12.14 -6.26 -5.08
C PHE A 25 13.23 -7.32 -5.29
N GLY A 26 14.10 -7.18 -6.28
CA GLY A 26 15.15 -8.14 -6.59
C GLY A 26 14.66 -9.37 -7.36
N GLU A 27 15.24 -10.52 -7.07
CA GLU A 27 14.86 -11.80 -7.69
C GLU A 27 13.63 -12.39 -6.99
N LEU A 28 12.55 -12.60 -7.75
CA LEU A 28 11.27 -13.09 -7.27
C LEU A 28 11.03 -14.52 -7.79
N GLU A 29 10.84 -15.46 -6.86
CA GLU A 29 10.43 -16.82 -7.18
C GLU A 29 8.91 -16.93 -7.15
N LEU A 30 8.30 -17.26 -8.28
CA LEU A 30 6.86 -17.31 -8.47
C LEU A 30 6.41 -18.75 -8.67
N ASN A 31 5.60 -19.26 -7.75
CA ASN A 31 4.97 -20.57 -7.84
C ASN A 31 3.53 -20.41 -8.29
N HIS A 32 3.16 -21.03 -9.41
CA HIS A 32 1.77 -21.00 -9.88
C HIS A 32 0.82 -21.68 -8.88
N GLY A 33 -0.30 -21.00 -8.61
CA GLY A 33 -1.32 -21.51 -7.68
C GLY A 33 -1.09 -21.17 -6.20
N THR A 34 -0.08 -20.33 -5.89
CA THR A 34 0.19 -19.85 -4.54
C THR A 34 0.10 -18.32 -4.52
N ALA A 35 -0.47 -17.77 -3.47
CA ALA A 35 -0.40 -16.32 -3.23
C ALA A 35 1.04 -15.92 -2.86
N HIS A 36 1.49 -14.78 -3.35
CA HIS A 36 2.80 -14.23 -3.06
C HIS A 36 2.68 -12.81 -2.49
N CYS A 37 3.53 -12.52 -1.52
CA CYS A 37 3.75 -11.18 -1.01
C CYS A 37 5.26 -10.96 -0.93
N PHE A 38 5.74 -9.94 -1.64
CA PHE A 38 7.14 -9.54 -1.65
C PHE A 38 7.25 -8.14 -1.05
N SER A 39 8.10 -7.99 -0.05
CA SER A 39 8.27 -6.71 0.63
C SER A 39 9.62 -6.07 0.28
N THR A 40 9.63 -4.77 0.16
CA THR A 40 10.85 -3.96 0.04
C THR A 40 10.70 -2.65 0.80
N ARG A 41 11.80 -1.91 0.96
CA ARG A 41 11.76 -0.53 1.49
C ARG A 41 12.17 0.44 0.42
N HIS A 42 11.35 1.46 0.25
CA HIS A 42 11.61 2.56 -0.66
C HIS A 42 11.67 3.88 0.11
N THR A 43 12.28 4.91 -0.46
CA THR A 43 12.34 6.23 0.17
C THR A 43 11.43 7.19 -0.58
N VAL A 44 10.42 7.71 0.10
CA VAL A 44 9.48 8.71 -0.44
C VAL A 44 9.65 9.99 0.36
N HIS A 45 9.99 11.10 -0.31
CA HIS A 45 10.28 12.39 0.32
C HIS A 45 11.27 12.31 1.51
N GLY A 46 12.27 11.43 1.41
CA GLY A 46 13.28 11.22 2.45
C GLY A 46 12.85 10.33 3.61
N VAL A 47 11.64 9.78 3.58
CA VAL A 47 11.10 8.87 4.60
C VAL A 47 11.11 7.44 4.06
N PRO A 48 11.67 6.45 4.79
CA PRO A 48 11.59 5.05 4.40
C PRO A 48 10.15 4.54 4.57
N VAL A 49 9.63 3.90 3.53
CA VAL A 49 8.27 3.33 3.46
C VAL A 49 8.38 1.86 3.11
N GLU A 50 7.60 1.02 3.75
CA GLU A 50 7.45 -0.39 3.39
C GLU A 50 6.49 -0.52 2.22
N ILE A 51 6.91 -1.30 1.21
CA ILE A 51 6.12 -1.54 0.00
C ILE A 51 5.95 -3.04 -0.16
N GLU A 52 4.73 -3.48 -0.40
CA GLU A 52 4.38 -4.86 -0.65
C GLU A 52 3.82 -5.06 -2.05
N LEU A 53 4.38 -6.02 -2.79
CA LEU A 53 3.86 -6.48 -4.07
C LEU A 53 3.10 -7.79 -3.84
N ASN A 54 1.79 -7.74 -4.02
CA ASN A 54 0.86 -8.80 -3.67
C ASN A 54 0.27 -9.46 -4.92
N TYR A 55 0.34 -10.80 -5.00
CA TYR A 55 -0.28 -11.61 -6.03
C TYR A 55 -1.19 -12.65 -5.39
N ALA A 56 -2.43 -12.73 -5.85
CA ALA A 56 -3.37 -13.75 -5.39
C ALA A 56 -3.03 -15.13 -5.98
N ALA A 57 -3.47 -16.20 -5.31
CA ALA A 57 -3.15 -17.59 -5.72
C ALA A 57 -3.66 -17.97 -7.12
N HIS A 58 -4.69 -17.29 -7.63
CA HIS A 58 -5.24 -17.55 -8.97
C HIS A 58 -4.54 -16.74 -10.07
N GLU A 59 -3.65 -15.84 -9.71
CA GLU A 59 -2.88 -15.04 -10.66
C GLU A 59 -1.74 -15.82 -11.28
N ARG A 60 -1.27 -15.33 -12.42
CA ARG A 60 -0.07 -15.79 -13.09
C ARG A 60 0.89 -14.63 -13.25
N PRO A 61 1.59 -14.28 -12.15
CA PRO A 61 2.55 -13.20 -12.22
C PRO A 61 3.62 -13.51 -13.28
N ASP A 62 3.99 -12.49 -14.04
CA ASP A 62 4.99 -12.55 -15.09
C ASP A 62 5.93 -11.35 -15.04
N GLN A 63 6.96 -11.36 -15.88
CA GLN A 63 7.93 -10.28 -15.95
C GLN A 63 7.28 -8.93 -16.31
N ALA A 64 6.19 -8.93 -17.08
CA ALA A 64 5.53 -7.69 -17.50
C ALA A 64 4.77 -7.03 -16.33
N SER A 65 4.08 -7.82 -15.49
CA SER A 65 3.40 -7.31 -14.31
C SER A 65 4.38 -6.76 -13.27
N VAL A 66 5.51 -7.42 -13.07
CA VAL A 66 6.59 -6.95 -12.18
C VAL A 66 7.23 -5.65 -12.73
N HIS A 67 7.55 -5.59 -14.02
CA HIS A 67 8.08 -4.35 -14.63
C HIS A 67 7.09 -3.20 -14.55
N LYS A 68 5.78 -3.47 -14.64
CA LYS A 68 4.77 -2.42 -14.46
C LYS A 68 4.80 -1.89 -13.03
N ALA A 69 4.92 -2.76 -12.02
CA ALA A 69 5.05 -2.34 -10.62
C ALA A 69 6.31 -1.50 -10.41
N ASP A 70 7.46 -1.95 -10.90
CA ASP A 70 8.72 -1.20 -10.84
C ASP A 70 8.58 0.19 -11.48
N TYR A 71 8.02 0.25 -12.69
CA TYR A 71 7.81 1.52 -13.40
C TYR A 71 6.92 2.48 -12.61
N ARG A 72 5.84 1.98 -12.01
CA ARG A 72 4.90 2.80 -11.24
C ARG A 72 5.50 3.32 -9.93
N LEU A 73 6.41 2.57 -9.32
CA LEU A 73 7.11 3.02 -8.11
C LEU A 73 7.98 4.25 -8.34
N HIS A 74 8.45 4.53 -9.54
CA HIS A 74 9.16 5.77 -9.86
C HIS A 74 8.29 7.02 -9.69
N TYR A 75 6.97 6.89 -9.83
CA TYR A 75 6.00 7.98 -9.72
C TYR A 75 5.29 8.01 -8.35
N LEU A 76 5.73 7.17 -7.41
CA LEU A 76 5.15 7.12 -6.08
C LEU A 76 5.22 8.46 -5.32
N PRO A 77 6.30 9.26 -5.42
CA PRO A 77 6.35 10.57 -4.78
C PRO A 77 5.24 11.51 -5.29
N GLU A 78 5.03 11.58 -6.60
CA GLU A 78 3.98 12.42 -7.21
C GLU A 78 2.59 11.94 -6.84
N LEU A 79 2.39 10.63 -6.75
CA LEU A 79 1.12 10.04 -6.30
C LEU A 79 0.82 10.41 -4.84
N VAL A 80 1.82 10.37 -3.97
CA VAL A 80 1.69 10.78 -2.56
C VAL A 80 1.33 12.28 -2.44
N ASP A 81 1.92 13.13 -3.28
CA ASP A 81 1.58 14.56 -3.29
C ASP A 81 0.13 14.79 -3.71
N GLN A 82 -0.36 14.11 -4.77
CA GLN A 82 -1.75 14.19 -5.21
C GLN A 82 -2.72 13.72 -4.12
N ILE A 83 -2.41 12.64 -3.40
CA ILE A 83 -3.24 12.16 -2.28
C ILE A 83 -3.26 13.17 -1.13
N LYS A 84 -2.14 13.82 -0.81
CA LYS A 84 -2.10 14.86 0.22
C LYS A 84 -2.91 16.10 -0.16
N ASP A 85 -2.94 16.45 -1.44
CA ASP A 85 -3.82 17.50 -1.94
C ASP A 85 -5.29 17.11 -1.77
N LEU A 86 -5.67 15.87 -2.12
CA LEU A 86 -7.02 15.35 -1.90
C LEU A 86 -7.39 15.32 -0.41
N ILE A 87 -6.51 14.86 0.48
CA ILE A 87 -6.72 14.91 1.93
C ILE A 87 -6.98 16.36 2.39
N THR A 88 -6.25 17.33 1.82
CA THR A 88 -6.43 18.75 2.14
C THR A 88 -7.82 19.25 1.70
N ASP A 89 -8.27 18.85 0.53
CA ASP A 89 -9.59 19.22 0.00
C ASP A 89 -10.71 18.59 0.83
N GLU A 90 -10.56 17.33 1.26
CA GLU A 90 -11.55 16.66 2.10
C GLU A 90 -11.64 17.23 3.53
N LEU A 91 -10.57 17.80 4.07
CA LEU A 91 -10.63 18.52 5.37
C LEU A 91 -11.60 19.70 5.35
N GLY A 92 -11.86 20.28 4.17
CA GLY A 92 -12.84 21.34 3.98
C GLY A 92 -14.28 20.86 3.77
N GLN A 93 -14.52 19.54 3.69
CA GLN A 93 -15.83 18.95 3.43
C GLN A 93 -16.48 18.50 4.74
N GLU A 94 -17.73 18.94 4.98
CA GLU A 94 -18.52 18.40 6.10
C GLU A 94 -18.77 16.89 5.86
N ASP A 95 -18.66 16.08 6.91
CA ASP A 95 -18.90 14.63 6.89
C ASP A 95 -17.86 13.78 6.12
N SER A 96 -16.66 14.32 5.78
CA SER A 96 -15.59 13.49 5.22
C SER A 96 -14.93 12.60 6.30
N GLN A 97 -14.50 11.42 5.90
CA GLN A 97 -13.77 10.51 6.80
C GLN A 97 -12.43 11.10 7.26
N VAL A 98 -11.79 11.92 6.42
CA VAL A 98 -10.58 12.65 6.77
C VAL A 98 -10.83 13.64 7.90
N GLN A 99 -11.96 14.38 7.86
CA GLN A 99 -12.32 15.31 8.91
C GLN A 99 -12.66 14.59 10.22
N GLU A 100 -13.36 13.44 10.16
CA GLU A 100 -13.66 12.61 11.32
C GLU A 100 -12.37 12.06 11.95
N PHE A 101 -11.45 11.54 11.13
CA PHE A 101 -10.14 11.05 11.57
C PHE A 101 -9.34 12.16 12.28
N ARG A 102 -9.26 13.36 11.67
CA ARG A 102 -8.60 14.50 12.30
C ARG A 102 -9.26 14.86 13.63
N HIS A 103 -10.58 14.98 13.64
CA HIS A 103 -11.31 15.31 14.87
C HIS A 103 -11.04 14.32 16.00
N PHE A 104 -11.09 13.03 15.68
CA PHE A 104 -10.83 11.97 16.64
C PHE A 104 -9.41 12.07 17.23
N HIS A 105 -8.41 12.24 16.38
CA HIS A 105 -7.01 12.25 16.80
C HIS A 105 -6.54 13.56 17.43
N CYS A 106 -7.14 14.68 17.07
CA CYS A 106 -6.74 15.99 17.61
C CYS A 106 -7.52 16.40 18.85
N LYS A 107 -8.70 15.77 19.12
CA LYS A 107 -9.55 16.11 20.22
C LYS A 107 -8.92 15.76 21.57
N GLY A 108 -8.81 16.75 22.45
CA GLY A 108 -8.38 16.53 23.84
C GLY A 108 -6.87 16.25 23.99
N LEU A 109 -6.07 16.49 22.98
CA LEU A 109 -4.62 16.42 23.10
C LEU A 109 -4.11 17.51 24.04
N ASP A 110 -3.15 17.13 24.90
CA ASP A 110 -2.39 18.10 25.68
C ASP A 110 -1.33 18.81 24.80
N GLU A 111 -0.77 19.91 25.32
CA GLU A 111 0.20 20.72 24.59
C GLU A 111 1.47 19.95 24.23
N GLU A 112 1.93 19.04 25.09
CA GLU A 112 3.14 18.25 24.84
C GLU A 112 2.95 17.29 23.65
N LYS A 113 1.81 16.60 23.59
CA LYS A 113 1.48 15.71 22.47
C LYS A 113 1.26 16.49 21.17
N ARG A 114 0.57 17.64 21.24
CA ARG A 114 0.42 18.50 20.07
C ARG A 114 1.77 18.96 19.52
N TRP A 115 2.65 19.40 20.40
CA TRP A 115 3.99 19.80 19.98
C TRP A 115 4.79 18.64 19.38
N ALA A 116 4.75 17.48 20.02
CA ALA A 116 5.53 16.31 19.56
C ALA A 116 5.06 15.80 18.20
N THR A 117 3.77 15.86 17.91
CA THR A 117 3.18 15.27 16.68
C THR A 117 3.05 16.30 15.56
N PHE A 118 2.56 17.51 15.88
CA PHE A 118 2.17 18.52 14.89
C PHE A 118 3.10 19.73 14.86
N GLY A 119 4.04 19.83 15.81
CA GLY A 119 4.97 20.98 15.92
C GLY A 119 4.29 22.27 16.39
N THR A 120 3.09 22.18 17.00
CA THR A 120 2.34 23.32 17.54
C THR A 120 1.82 23.04 18.94
N THR A 121 1.71 24.07 19.77
CA THR A 121 1.01 24.03 21.07
C THR A 121 -0.43 24.53 20.97
N GLU A 122 -0.75 25.20 19.86
CA GLU A 122 -2.09 25.73 19.57
C GLU A 122 -2.99 24.65 18.97
N GLU A 123 -4.20 25.03 18.59
CA GLU A 123 -5.10 24.15 17.86
C GLU A 123 -4.46 23.72 16.54
N VAL A 124 -4.60 22.43 16.20
CA VAL A 124 -3.99 21.84 15.00
C VAL A 124 -4.77 22.33 13.77
N ASP A 125 -4.16 23.17 12.96
CA ASP A 125 -4.71 23.57 11.68
C ASP A 125 -4.55 22.48 10.60
N ASP A 126 -5.25 22.62 9.48
CA ASP A 126 -5.26 21.65 8.39
C ASP A 126 -3.84 21.41 7.84
N GLN A 127 -3.07 22.48 7.69
CA GLN A 127 -1.71 22.38 7.15
C GLN A 127 -0.78 21.60 8.10
N SER A 128 -0.88 21.84 9.40
CA SER A 128 -0.10 21.13 10.41
C SER A 128 -0.50 19.66 10.48
N PHE A 129 -1.80 19.36 10.35
CA PHE A 129 -2.31 18.01 10.29
C PHE A 129 -1.77 17.24 9.07
N VAL A 130 -1.96 17.78 7.85
CA VAL A 130 -1.49 17.12 6.61
C VAL A 130 0.04 16.93 6.59
N ARG A 131 0.78 17.91 7.16
CA ARG A 131 2.25 17.79 7.30
C ARG A 131 2.66 16.66 8.24
N ALA A 132 1.88 16.41 9.29
CA ALA A 132 2.15 15.36 10.27
C ALA A 132 1.84 13.96 9.72
N LEU A 133 0.91 13.85 8.74
CA LEU A 133 0.60 12.59 8.09
C LEU A 133 1.81 12.05 7.32
N ARG A 134 2.14 10.80 7.59
CA ARG A 134 3.24 10.07 6.97
C ARG A 134 2.69 8.88 6.21
N LEU A 135 3.21 8.64 5.02
CA LEU A 135 2.99 7.38 4.33
C LEU A 135 3.69 6.27 5.14
N GLY A 136 2.91 5.34 5.65
CA GLY A 136 3.39 4.21 6.46
C GLY A 136 3.64 2.96 5.64
N HIS A 137 2.72 2.66 4.73
CA HIS A 137 2.73 1.44 3.94
C HIS A 137 2.14 1.66 2.53
N VAL A 138 2.59 0.85 1.56
CA VAL A 138 2.05 0.79 0.20
C VAL A 138 1.86 -0.66 -0.22
N GLY A 139 0.61 -1.05 -0.48
CA GLY A 139 0.28 -2.31 -1.13
C GLY A 139 0.13 -2.11 -2.64
N ILE A 140 0.74 -2.99 -3.43
CA ILE A 140 0.58 -3.06 -4.89
C ILE A 140 -0.14 -4.36 -5.22
N PHE A 141 -1.22 -4.27 -6.00
CA PHE A 141 -2.10 -5.39 -6.36
C PHE A 141 -2.27 -5.45 -7.88
N PRO A 142 -1.37 -6.12 -8.61
CA PRO A 142 -1.39 -6.14 -10.08
C PRO A 142 -2.65 -6.75 -10.70
N ASP A 143 -3.37 -7.62 -9.98
CA ASP A 143 -4.64 -8.23 -10.39
C ASP A 143 -5.87 -7.33 -10.21
N GLN A 144 -5.71 -6.19 -9.53
CA GLN A 144 -6.76 -5.21 -9.25
C GLN A 144 -6.47 -3.88 -9.95
N PRO A 145 -6.66 -3.78 -11.26
CA PRO A 145 -6.23 -2.59 -12.02
C PRO A 145 -6.90 -1.29 -11.57
N GLU A 146 -8.12 -1.35 -11.03
CA GLU A 146 -8.87 -0.18 -10.50
C GLU A 146 -8.44 0.18 -9.06
N ARG A 147 -7.82 -0.74 -8.35
CA ARG A 147 -7.29 -0.56 -7.00
C ARG A 147 -5.85 -1.09 -6.94
N TYR A 148 -5.05 -0.65 -7.88
CA TYR A 148 -3.68 -1.12 -8.06
C TYR A 148 -2.77 -0.75 -6.90
N PHE A 149 -2.92 0.46 -6.37
CA PHE A 149 -2.25 0.94 -5.17
C PHE A 149 -3.22 1.08 -4.00
N VAL A 150 -2.76 0.68 -2.82
CA VAL A 150 -3.37 0.98 -1.52
C VAL A 150 -2.30 1.65 -0.67
N LEU A 151 -2.55 2.88 -0.23
CA LEU A 151 -1.58 3.69 0.50
C LEU A 151 -2.15 4.05 1.87
N ASP A 152 -1.42 3.68 2.91
CA ASP A 152 -1.80 3.91 4.30
C ASP A 152 -1.04 5.11 4.87
N PHE A 153 -1.79 6.15 5.25
CA PHE A 153 -1.25 7.36 5.89
C PHE A 153 -1.54 7.32 7.39
N THR A 154 -0.51 7.56 8.19
CA THR A 154 -0.59 7.50 9.65
C THR A 154 0.00 8.76 10.30
N LEU A 155 -0.42 9.03 11.54
CA LEU A 155 0.24 10.02 12.42
C LEU A 155 1.43 9.42 13.18
N GLY A 156 1.70 8.12 13.00
CA GLY A 156 2.80 7.36 13.60
C GLY A 156 2.32 6.32 14.61
N GLU A 157 3.00 5.18 14.65
CA GLU A 157 2.68 4.01 15.48
C GLU A 157 2.57 4.33 16.99
N HIS A 158 3.30 5.34 17.48
CA HIS A 158 3.23 5.77 18.88
C HIS A 158 2.00 6.63 19.18
N PHE A 159 1.29 7.06 18.14
CA PHE A 159 0.13 7.93 18.26
C PHE A 159 -1.18 7.17 18.13
N SER A 160 -1.32 6.38 17.07
CA SER A 160 -2.49 5.54 16.78
C SER A 160 -2.13 4.45 15.78
N ASP A 161 -2.81 3.31 15.88
CA ASP A 161 -2.74 2.23 14.90
C ASP A 161 -3.68 2.48 13.69
N GLU A 162 -4.51 3.52 13.76
CA GLU A 162 -5.47 3.86 12.73
C GLU A 162 -4.82 4.63 11.58
N VAL A 163 -5.35 4.46 10.38
CA VAL A 163 -4.80 5.00 9.15
C VAL A 163 -5.88 5.64 8.27
N LEU A 164 -5.48 6.61 7.46
CA LEU A 164 -6.23 7.04 6.28
C LEU A 164 -5.74 6.21 5.09
N VAL A 165 -6.66 5.57 4.41
CA VAL A 165 -6.38 4.70 3.26
C VAL A 165 -6.80 5.40 1.98
N ALA A 166 -5.84 5.61 1.09
CA ALA A 166 -6.07 6.09 -0.27
C ALA A 166 -5.84 4.97 -1.27
N THR A 167 -6.57 4.97 -2.37
CA THR A 167 -6.36 4.03 -3.46
C THR A 167 -6.07 4.76 -4.77
N ALA A 168 -5.35 4.08 -5.66
CA ALA A 168 -5.14 4.55 -7.02
C ALA A 168 -5.15 3.38 -7.99
N ASP A 169 -5.56 3.65 -9.22
CA ASP A 169 -5.59 2.68 -10.28
C ASP A 169 -4.18 2.36 -10.85
N ALA A 170 -4.15 1.43 -11.79
CA ALA A 170 -2.93 1.02 -12.48
C ALA A 170 -2.31 2.10 -13.37
N ASP A 171 -2.98 3.20 -13.62
CA ASP A 171 -2.49 4.36 -14.35
C ASP A 171 -2.06 5.51 -13.43
N GLY A 172 -2.23 5.32 -12.10
CA GLY A 172 -1.88 6.28 -11.07
C GLY A 172 -2.94 7.36 -10.89
N VAL A 173 -4.17 7.10 -11.33
CA VAL A 173 -5.31 7.98 -11.04
C VAL A 173 -5.79 7.66 -9.63
N VAL A 174 -5.75 8.68 -8.77
CA VAL A 174 -6.21 8.57 -7.37
C VAL A 174 -7.73 8.48 -7.35
N ASP A 175 -8.26 7.58 -6.53
CA ASP A 175 -9.68 7.50 -6.22
C ASP A 175 -10.11 8.77 -5.47
N ASP A 176 -11.33 9.22 -5.67
CA ASP A 176 -11.84 10.46 -5.08
C ASP A 176 -12.32 10.29 -3.62
N GLU A 177 -12.19 9.10 -3.06
CA GLU A 177 -12.58 8.78 -1.68
C GLU A 177 -11.38 8.32 -0.84
N ILE A 178 -11.13 9.01 0.28
CA ILE A 178 -10.20 8.60 1.33
C ILE A 178 -11.00 7.92 2.44
N THR A 179 -10.59 6.72 2.83
CA THR A 179 -11.27 5.95 3.88
C THR A 179 -10.45 5.90 5.17
N TRP A 180 -11.14 5.84 6.31
CA TRP A 180 -10.54 5.65 7.62
C TRP A 180 -10.66 4.18 8.04
N ALA A 181 -9.53 3.53 8.43
CA ALA A 181 -9.45 2.13 8.84
C ALA A 181 -8.66 1.94 10.15
#